data_82a686aadaf249ac1628183a7b726c83
#
_entry.id   82a686aadaf249ac1628183a7b726c83
#
_cell.length_a   1.000
_cell.length_b   1.000
_cell.length_c   1.000
_cell.angle_alpha   90.00
_cell.angle_beta   90.00
_cell.angle_gamma   90.00
#
_symmetry.space_group_name_H-M   'P 1'
#
loop_
_entity.id
_entity.type
_entity.pdbx_description
1 polymer ?
#
loop_
_entity_poly.entity_id
_entity_poly.type
_entity_poly.pdbx_seq_one_letter_code
_entity_poly.pdbx_strand_id
1 'polypeptide(L)'
;TKLRLGVYDRENLNPYDRVTEDDIDSPKAREICKELSRESIVLLKNENGALPLDKALKAEDIAIVGPLGDAWYQDWYGGTAPYRTTFLQGMEVLKQENITFADGLDRVVFRCDGKGLAVAEDGTLQMADEPDVFIKEYWGEGSYTFKSVRTGKYLGARLSESQGEKPKMGQIAADREEAFDWFVMEIFHVEPQEDGSVVLTNRFHYPVYKDAEGFFSFEQTEGIPITMEVVENGIEKAVAAVRGKKQVLLALGCNSVINAKEEIDRNTLELPEEQEMLLDRIAEVNPNTVLVLFTNYPYTLQKAMEKLPAIIMSATGSQD
;
A
#
# COMPACT_ATOMS: atom_id res chain seq x y z
N THR A 1 -35.95 -12.42 15.29
CA THR A 1 -34.60 -11.93 15.68
C THR A 1 -34.69 -10.84 16.74
N LYS A 2 -35.46 -9.75 16.55
CA LYS A 2 -35.57 -8.62 17.50
C LYS A 2 -36.01 -9.04 18.91
N LEU A 3 -36.98 -9.96 19.04
CA LEU A 3 -37.39 -10.51 20.33
C LEU A 3 -36.27 -11.28 21.04
N ARG A 4 -35.47 -12.04 20.26
CA ARG A 4 -34.33 -12.79 20.84
C ARG A 4 -33.20 -11.90 21.28
N LEU A 5 -33.07 -10.71 20.67
CA LEU A 5 -32.08 -9.71 21.03
C LEU A 5 -32.56 -8.77 22.15
N GLY A 6 -33.77 -8.98 22.67
CA GLY A 6 -34.31 -8.16 23.77
C GLY A 6 -34.63 -6.72 23.39
N VAL A 7 -34.81 -6.41 22.06
CA VAL A 7 -35.04 -5.03 21.57
C VAL A 7 -36.30 -4.39 22.19
N TYR A 8 -37.24 -5.19 22.65
CA TYR A 8 -38.50 -4.74 23.27
C TYR A 8 -38.55 -4.96 24.79
N ASP A 9 -37.45 -5.43 25.37
CA ASP A 9 -37.35 -5.59 26.80
C ASP A 9 -37.19 -4.21 27.48
N ARG A 10 -37.53 -4.15 28.78
CA ARG A 10 -37.27 -2.96 29.54
C ARG A 10 -35.75 -2.73 29.69
N GLU A 11 -35.37 -1.47 29.81
CA GLU A 11 -33.99 -1.10 30.09
C GLU A 11 -33.42 -1.94 31.25
N ASN A 12 -32.17 -2.36 31.09
CA ASN A 12 -31.41 -3.18 32.03
C ASN A 12 -31.86 -4.65 32.22
N LEU A 13 -32.85 -5.15 31.48
CA LEU A 13 -33.20 -6.57 31.46
C LEU A 13 -32.45 -7.36 30.37
N ASN A 14 -32.01 -6.69 29.34
CA ASN A 14 -31.20 -7.29 28.28
C ASN A 14 -29.74 -7.42 28.77
N PRO A 15 -29.15 -8.63 28.74
CA PRO A 15 -27.75 -8.81 29.16
C PRO A 15 -26.76 -8.00 28.32
N TYR A 16 -27.13 -7.63 27.08
CA TYR A 16 -26.30 -6.80 26.20
C TYR A 16 -26.29 -5.31 26.57
N ASP A 17 -27.23 -4.83 27.39
CA ASP A 17 -27.24 -3.44 27.88
C ASP A 17 -26.03 -3.11 28.77
N ARG A 18 -25.26 -4.12 29.16
CA ARG A 18 -24.04 -3.97 29.96
C ARG A 18 -22.80 -3.76 29.12
N VAL A 19 -22.90 -3.98 27.80
CA VAL A 19 -21.80 -3.76 26.86
C VAL A 19 -21.66 -2.26 26.65
N THR A 20 -20.47 -1.73 26.90
CA THR A 20 -20.16 -0.30 26.82
C THR A 20 -19.00 -0.06 25.84
N GLU A 21 -18.67 1.19 25.57
CA GLU A 21 -17.51 1.56 24.78
C GLU A 21 -16.20 1.02 25.38
N ASP A 22 -16.14 0.82 26.69
CA ASP A 22 -14.96 0.24 27.36
C ASP A 22 -14.71 -1.24 27.02
N ASP A 23 -15.71 -1.92 26.46
CA ASP A 23 -15.56 -3.29 25.95
C ASP A 23 -14.92 -3.36 24.55
N ILE A 24 -14.88 -2.22 23.84
CA ILE A 24 -14.22 -2.10 22.55
C ILE A 24 -12.71 -2.09 22.79
N ASP A 25 -11.97 -2.88 21.98
CA ASP A 25 -10.51 -2.97 22.05
C ASP A 25 -9.97 -3.31 23.45
N SER A 26 -10.72 -4.11 24.17
CA SER A 26 -10.29 -4.59 25.50
C SER A 26 -9.03 -5.47 25.40
N PRO A 27 -8.25 -5.62 26.49
CA PRO A 27 -7.07 -6.51 26.50
C PRO A 27 -7.37 -7.94 26.03
N LYS A 28 -8.58 -8.44 26.34
CA LYS A 28 -9.05 -9.74 25.89
C LYS A 28 -9.32 -9.76 24.38
N ALA A 29 -9.89 -8.70 23.83
CA ALA A 29 -10.12 -8.58 22.39
C ALA A 29 -8.79 -8.56 21.62
N ARG A 30 -7.80 -7.79 22.12
CA ARG A 30 -6.44 -7.77 21.54
C ARG A 30 -5.76 -9.13 21.56
N GLU A 31 -5.87 -9.88 22.65
CA GLU A 31 -5.29 -11.22 22.71
C GLU A 31 -5.96 -12.18 21.71
N ILE A 32 -7.29 -12.08 21.54
CA ILE A 32 -8.02 -12.85 20.53
C ILE A 32 -7.56 -12.47 19.11
N CYS A 33 -7.40 -11.15 18.82
CA CYS A 33 -6.88 -10.69 17.53
C CYS A 33 -5.50 -11.27 17.22
N LYS A 34 -4.59 -11.22 18.20
CA LYS A 34 -3.24 -11.81 18.03
C LYS A 34 -3.28 -13.31 17.76
N GLU A 35 -4.13 -14.03 18.47
CA GLU A 35 -4.25 -15.46 18.26
C GLU A 35 -4.82 -15.79 16.87
N LEU A 36 -5.87 -15.06 16.45
CA LEU A 36 -6.42 -15.19 15.10
C LEU A 36 -5.37 -14.87 14.03
N SER A 37 -4.60 -13.79 14.20
CA SER A 37 -3.52 -13.43 13.28
C SER A 37 -2.47 -14.55 13.18
N ARG A 38 -2.05 -15.12 14.31
CA ARG A 38 -1.08 -16.24 14.32
C ARG A 38 -1.64 -17.48 13.62
N GLU A 39 -2.89 -17.84 13.89
CA GLU A 39 -3.52 -19.02 13.31
C GLU A 39 -3.89 -18.85 11.83
N SER A 40 -4.00 -17.61 11.32
CA SER A 40 -4.29 -17.32 9.92
C SER A 40 -3.05 -17.39 9.03
N ILE A 41 -1.84 -17.41 9.60
CA ILE A 41 -0.59 -17.48 8.82
C ILE A 41 -0.45 -18.89 8.22
N VAL A 42 -0.23 -18.94 6.90
CA VAL A 42 -0.06 -20.20 6.16
C VAL A 42 1.38 -20.35 5.69
N LEU A 43 1.99 -21.48 6.01
CA LEU A 43 3.30 -21.88 5.49
C LEU A 43 3.14 -22.56 4.14
N LEU A 44 3.47 -21.88 3.04
CA LEU A 44 3.34 -22.41 1.68
C LEU A 44 4.56 -23.20 1.23
N LYS A 45 5.76 -22.77 1.65
CA LYS A 45 7.04 -23.43 1.34
C LYS A 45 8.01 -23.27 2.48
N ASN A 46 8.79 -24.32 2.80
CA ASN A 46 9.91 -24.25 3.74
C ASN A 46 10.93 -25.33 3.42
N GLU A 47 11.98 -24.95 2.73
CA GLU A 47 13.08 -25.82 2.34
C GLU A 47 14.34 -25.48 3.14
N ASN A 48 15.21 -26.45 3.30
CA ASN A 48 16.51 -26.30 3.95
C ASN A 48 16.47 -25.72 5.37
N GLY A 49 15.33 -25.78 6.05
CA GLY A 49 15.17 -25.23 7.40
C GLY A 49 15.24 -23.69 7.43
N ALA A 50 14.81 -23.00 6.35
CA ALA A 50 14.81 -21.55 6.28
C ALA A 50 13.91 -20.91 7.37
N LEU A 51 12.88 -21.62 7.79
CA LEU A 51 12.00 -21.26 8.91
C LEU A 51 11.96 -22.41 9.92
N PRO A 52 11.81 -22.12 11.23
CA PRO A 52 11.76 -20.80 11.85
C PRO A 52 13.08 -20.04 11.73
N LEU A 53 13.02 -18.71 11.74
CA LEU A 53 14.22 -17.88 11.76
C LEU A 53 15.10 -18.23 12.98
N ASP A 54 16.41 -18.20 12.78
CA ASP A 54 17.34 -18.37 13.90
C ASP A 54 17.13 -17.24 14.92
N LYS A 55 16.84 -17.64 16.17
CA LYS A 55 16.62 -16.70 17.28
C LYS A 55 17.88 -15.87 17.60
N ALA A 56 19.07 -16.34 17.22
CA ALA A 56 20.34 -15.66 17.43
C ALA A 56 20.57 -14.49 16.45
N LEU A 57 19.78 -14.39 15.38
CA LEU A 57 19.87 -13.26 14.45
C LEU A 57 19.57 -11.95 15.17
N LYS A 58 20.48 -10.99 15.04
CA LYS A 58 20.30 -9.61 15.51
C LYS A 58 19.57 -8.79 14.45
N ALA A 59 19.06 -7.59 14.83
CA ALA A 59 18.43 -6.67 13.91
C ALA A 59 19.36 -6.28 12.74
N GLU A 60 20.64 -6.05 13.00
CA GLU A 60 21.67 -5.74 12.00
C GLU A 60 21.86 -6.83 10.93
N ASP A 61 21.57 -8.09 11.27
CA ASP A 61 21.66 -9.25 10.38
C ASP A 61 20.47 -9.36 9.41
N ILE A 62 19.39 -8.64 9.69
CA ILE A 62 18.11 -8.76 8.99
C ILE A 62 17.87 -7.53 8.12
N ALA A 63 17.29 -7.75 6.95
CA ALA A 63 16.65 -6.69 6.17
C ALA A 63 15.20 -7.07 5.88
N ILE A 64 14.30 -6.09 5.96
CA ILE A 64 12.95 -6.18 5.45
C ILE A 64 12.90 -5.32 4.19
N VAL A 65 12.42 -5.89 3.10
CA VAL A 65 12.30 -5.17 1.82
C VAL A 65 10.93 -5.41 1.19
N GLY A 66 10.48 -4.46 0.40
CA GLY A 66 9.22 -4.55 -0.32
C GLY A 66 8.15 -3.56 0.17
N PRO A 67 7.17 -3.25 -0.70
CA PRO A 67 6.19 -2.19 -0.47
C PRO A 67 5.29 -2.44 0.76
N LEU A 68 5.12 -3.71 1.16
CA LEU A 68 4.28 -4.07 2.30
C LEU A 68 5.07 -4.28 3.61
N GLY A 69 6.38 -3.98 3.61
CA GLY A 69 7.22 -4.13 4.80
C GLY A 69 6.86 -3.16 5.92
N ASP A 70 6.60 -1.91 5.59
CA ASP A 70 6.19 -0.85 6.53
C ASP A 70 4.90 -0.17 6.07
N ALA A 71 3.96 -0.96 5.59
CA ALA A 71 2.66 -0.50 5.18
C ALA A 71 1.55 -1.31 5.87
N TRP A 72 0.46 -0.62 6.15
CA TRP A 72 -0.79 -1.20 6.61
C TRP A 72 -1.92 -0.53 5.83
N TYR A 73 -2.77 -1.33 5.18
CA TYR A 73 -3.87 -0.82 4.39
C TYR A 73 -5.19 -1.22 5.03
N GLN A 74 -6.06 -0.23 5.26
CA GLN A 74 -7.39 -0.46 5.78
C GLN A 74 -8.22 -1.23 4.75
N ASP A 75 -8.86 -2.31 5.18
CA ASP A 75 -9.86 -3.01 4.38
C ASP A 75 -11.19 -2.25 4.38
N TRP A 76 -11.92 -2.31 3.26
CA TRP A 76 -13.22 -1.62 3.16
C TRP A 76 -14.24 -2.12 4.18
N TYR A 77 -14.20 -3.41 4.50
CA TYR A 77 -15.11 -4.05 5.44
C TYR A 77 -14.58 -4.04 6.88
N GLY A 78 -13.35 -3.66 7.09
CA GLY A 78 -12.77 -3.45 8.40
C GLY A 78 -13.30 -2.15 9.02
N GLY A 79 -13.47 -2.13 10.33
CA GLY A 79 -13.73 -0.90 11.08
C GLY A 79 -12.47 -0.03 11.14
N THR A 80 -12.60 1.15 11.75
CA THR A 80 -11.43 1.97 12.06
C THR A 80 -10.60 1.27 13.11
N ALA A 81 -9.37 0.89 12.78
CA ALA A 81 -8.46 0.25 13.70
C ALA A 81 -8.02 1.25 14.80
N PRO A 82 -8.11 0.90 16.07
CA PRO A 82 -7.69 1.77 17.18
C PRO A 82 -6.17 1.95 17.23
N TYR A 83 -5.41 1.03 16.66
CA TYR A 83 -3.97 1.08 16.43
C TYR A 83 -3.62 0.23 15.21
N ARG A 84 -2.41 0.39 14.74
CA ARG A 84 -1.89 -0.33 13.58
C ARG A 84 -0.47 -0.76 13.87
N THR A 85 -0.13 -1.99 13.49
CA THR A 85 1.24 -2.50 13.59
C THR A 85 1.66 -2.98 12.22
N THR A 86 2.69 -2.36 11.63
CA THR A 86 3.27 -2.83 10.38
C THR A 86 4.18 -4.03 10.63
N PHE A 87 4.50 -4.77 9.57
CA PHE A 87 5.42 -5.91 9.69
C PHE A 87 6.79 -5.48 10.21
N LEU A 88 7.32 -4.36 9.73
CA LEU A 88 8.57 -3.77 10.22
C LEU A 88 8.50 -3.47 11.71
N GLN A 89 7.48 -2.73 12.15
CA GLN A 89 7.29 -2.36 13.55
C GLN A 89 7.19 -3.60 14.46
N GLY A 90 6.44 -4.62 14.04
CA GLY A 90 6.33 -5.88 14.79
C GLY A 90 7.69 -6.59 14.94
N MET A 91 8.48 -6.61 13.89
CA MET A 91 9.82 -7.20 13.91
C MET A 91 10.82 -6.38 14.73
N GLU A 92 10.74 -5.05 14.70
CA GLU A 92 11.59 -4.17 15.52
C GLU A 92 11.27 -4.29 17.01
N VAL A 93 9.99 -4.38 17.36
CA VAL A 93 9.55 -4.67 18.74
C VAL A 93 10.11 -6.02 19.21
N LEU A 94 10.03 -7.05 18.36
CA LEU A 94 10.55 -8.39 18.67
C LEU A 94 12.07 -8.39 18.88
N LYS A 95 12.82 -7.61 18.09
CA LYS A 95 14.28 -7.51 18.15
C LYS A 95 14.77 -6.43 19.12
N GLN A 96 13.89 -5.51 19.58
CA GLN A 96 14.21 -4.35 20.40
C GLN A 96 15.25 -3.40 19.78
N GLU A 97 15.37 -3.41 18.47
CA GLU A 97 16.32 -2.63 17.67
C GLU A 97 15.73 -2.36 16.28
N ASN A 98 16.16 -1.28 15.65
CA ASN A 98 15.76 -0.94 14.28
C ASN A 98 16.34 -1.94 13.28
N ILE A 99 15.49 -2.34 12.34
CA ILE A 99 15.84 -3.26 11.25
C ILE A 99 16.07 -2.46 9.97
N THR A 100 17.05 -2.88 9.15
CA THR A 100 17.25 -2.28 7.83
C THR A 100 16.02 -2.47 6.97
N PHE A 101 15.45 -1.37 6.47
CA PHE A 101 14.26 -1.36 5.64
C PHE A 101 14.48 -0.64 4.31
N ALA A 102 13.90 -1.17 3.23
CA ALA A 102 13.76 -0.49 1.95
C ALA A 102 12.46 -0.95 1.27
N ASP A 103 11.59 -0.01 0.90
CA ASP A 103 10.30 -0.32 0.30
C ASP A 103 10.38 -0.88 -1.13
N GLY A 104 11.51 -0.69 -1.82
CA GLY A 104 11.69 -1.15 -3.19
C GLY A 104 10.96 -0.31 -4.24
N LEU A 105 10.41 0.84 -3.85
CA LEU A 105 9.61 1.72 -4.70
C LEU A 105 10.45 2.86 -5.26
N ASP A 106 10.20 3.22 -6.50
CA ASP A 106 10.86 4.36 -7.13
C ASP A 106 10.44 5.69 -6.50
N ARG A 107 11.37 6.66 -6.53
CA ARG A 107 11.08 8.07 -6.27
C ARG A 107 11.06 8.79 -7.60
N VAL A 108 9.97 9.49 -7.86
CA VAL A 108 9.77 10.20 -9.12
C VAL A 108 9.50 11.69 -8.88
N VAL A 109 9.81 12.49 -9.88
CA VAL A 109 9.39 13.88 -9.98
C VAL A 109 8.57 14.08 -11.25
N PHE A 110 7.65 15.02 -11.21
CA PHE A 110 6.83 15.40 -12.36
C PHE A 110 7.21 16.78 -12.85
N ARG A 111 7.19 16.95 -14.18
CA ARG A 111 7.37 18.27 -14.83
C ARG A 111 6.30 18.48 -15.89
N CYS A 112 5.85 19.72 -15.99
CA CYS A 112 4.92 20.19 -17.01
C CYS A 112 5.42 21.55 -17.55
N ASP A 113 5.45 21.72 -18.87
CA ASP A 113 5.93 22.96 -19.51
C ASP A 113 7.32 23.42 -19.01
N GLY A 114 8.22 22.47 -18.74
CA GLY A 114 9.58 22.75 -18.24
C GLY A 114 9.68 23.12 -16.77
N LYS A 115 8.56 23.22 -16.03
CA LYS A 115 8.53 23.45 -14.58
C LYS A 115 8.24 22.19 -13.80
N GLY A 116 8.71 22.16 -12.56
CA GLY A 116 8.38 21.08 -11.62
C GLY A 116 6.92 21.13 -11.18
N LEU A 117 6.41 20.00 -10.70
CA LEU A 117 5.13 19.94 -9.98
C LEU A 117 5.39 19.72 -8.50
N ALA A 118 4.77 20.52 -7.65
CA ALA A 118 4.90 20.44 -6.20
C ALA A 118 3.54 20.61 -5.51
N VAL A 119 3.45 20.09 -4.30
CA VAL A 119 2.27 20.24 -3.44
C VAL A 119 2.37 21.57 -2.70
N ALA A 120 1.39 22.45 -2.88
CA ALA A 120 1.33 23.74 -2.20
C ALA A 120 0.94 23.60 -0.71
N GLU A 121 0.95 24.71 0.04
CA GLU A 121 0.57 24.71 1.47
C GLU A 121 -0.87 24.29 1.70
N ASP A 122 -1.77 24.58 0.76
CA ASP A 122 -3.17 24.18 0.81
C ASP A 122 -3.43 22.73 0.33
N GLY A 123 -2.35 22.01 0.00
CA GLY A 123 -2.36 20.63 -0.48
C GLY A 123 -2.53 20.50 -2.00
N THR A 124 -2.85 21.55 -2.75
CA THR A 124 -3.05 21.47 -4.21
C THR A 124 -1.76 21.20 -4.96
N LEU A 125 -1.86 20.46 -6.08
CA LEU A 125 -0.74 20.27 -7.00
C LEU A 125 -0.61 21.52 -7.90
N GLN A 126 0.57 22.09 -7.93
CA GLN A 126 0.87 23.32 -8.67
C GLN A 126 2.20 23.24 -9.38
N MET A 127 2.40 24.12 -10.35
CA MET A 127 3.71 24.34 -10.98
C MET A 127 4.65 25.04 -10.02
N ALA A 128 5.90 24.57 -9.96
CA ALA A 128 6.96 25.12 -9.12
C ALA A 128 8.30 25.14 -9.87
N ASP A 129 9.25 25.93 -9.42
CA ASP A 129 10.59 25.93 -9.99
C ASP A 129 11.32 24.59 -9.67
N GLU A 130 11.14 24.10 -8.44
CA GLU A 130 11.65 22.80 -8.00
C GLU A 130 10.47 21.82 -7.79
N PRO A 131 10.54 20.59 -8.34
CA PRO A 131 9.50 19.59 -8.14
C PRO A 131 9.55 18.96 -6.75
N ASP A 132 8.40 18.58 -6.23
CA ASP A 132 8.35 17.63 -5.12
C ASP A 132 8.68 16.20 -5.60
N VAL A 133 9.23 15.42 -4.68
CA VAL A 133 9.50 13.99 -4.89
C VAL A 133 8.30 13.17 -4.43
N PHE A 134 7.89 12.22 -5.25
CA PHE A 134 6.79 11.30 -4.95
C PHE A 134 7.28 9.86 -4.94
N ILE A 135 6.77 9.06 -4.02
CA ILE A 135 6.88 7.61 -4.04
C ILE A 135 5.90 7.11 -5.09
N LYS A 136 6.39 6.35 -6.06
CA LYS A 136 5.57 5.69 -7.09
C LYS A 136 5.26 4.27 -6.63
N GLU A 137 4.00 3.99 -6.37
CA GLU A 137 3.51 2.65 -6.01
C GLU A 137 2.74 2.07 -7.20
N TYR A 138 3.17 0.92 -7.71
CA TYR A 138 2.51 0.21 -8.80
C TYR A 138 1.76 -1.01 -8.27
N TRP A 139 0.47 -1.06 -8.53
CA TRP A 139 -0.44 -2.08 -8.01
C TRP A 139 -0.87 -3.12 -9.06
N GLY A 140 -0.28 -3.07 -10.25
CA GLY A 140 -0.65 -3.92 -11.39
C GLY A 140 -1.69 -3.28 -12.29
N GLU A 141 -1.80 -3.82 -13.53
CA GLU A 141 -2.80 -3.44 -14.53
C GLU A 141 -2.86 -1.92 -14.80
N GLY A 142 -1.69 -1.26 -14.78
CA GLY A 142 -1.58 0.17 -15.03
C GLY A 142 -2.04 1.06 -13.89
N SER A 143 -2.36 0.52 -12.71
CA SER A 143 -2.80 1.28 -11.55
C SER A 143 -1.63 1.74 -10.69
N TYR A 144 -1.51 3.03 -10.49
CA TYR A 144 -0.47 3.68 -9.70
C TYR A 144 -1.07 4.55 -8.60
N THR A 145 -0.33 4.70 -7.51
CA THR A 145 -0.53 5.77 -6.53
C THR A 145 0.76 6.55 -6.34
N PHE A 146 0.63 7.84 -6.03
CA PHE A 146 1.78 8.73 -5.85
C PHE A 146 1.70 9.41 -4.48
N LYS A 147 2.64 9.10 -3.60
CA LYS A 147 2.70 9.66 -2.26
C LYS A 147 3.81 10.69 -2.15
N SER A 148 3.48 11.91 -1.77
CA SER A 148 4.48 12.97 -1.56
C SER A 148 5.44 12.58 -0.43
N VAL A 149 6.73 12.56 -0.72
CA VAL A 149 7.77 12.30 0.30
C VAL A 149 7.76 13.39 1.37
N ARG A 150 7.49 14.63 0.98
CA ARG A 150 7.52 15.78 1.89
C ARG A 150 6.33 15.82 2.84
N THR A 151 5.12 15.53 2.35
CA THR A 151 3.91 15.65 3.16
C THR A 151 3.43 14.33 3.74
N GLY A 152 3.89 13.19 3.20
CA GLY A 152 3.40 11.85 3.55
C GLY A 152 1.99 11.55 3.03
N LYS A 153 1.44 12.40 2.15
CA LYS A 153 0.07 12.27 1.64
C LYS A 153 0.04 11.88 0.18
N TYR A 154 -1.02 11.17 -0.20
CA TYR A 154 -1.25 10.73 -1.57
C TYR A 154 -1.85 11.83 -2.43
N LEU A 155 -1.38 11.93 -3.68
CA LEU A 155 -2.06 12.69 -4.72
C LEU A 155 -3.39 12.03 -5.05
N GLY A 156 -4.41 12.83 -5.26
CA GLY A 156 -5.74 12.36 -5.68
C GLY A 156 -6.64 13.52 -6.06
N ALA A 157 -7.80 13.25 -6.62
CA ALA A 157 -8.79 14.28 -6.91
C ALA A 157 -9.57 14.65 -5.64
N ARG A 158 -9.66 15.93 -5.33
CA ARG A 158 -10.68 16.43 -4.41
C ARG A 158 -12.05 16.17 -5.01
N LEU A 159 -12.93 15.54 -4.24
CA LEU A 159 -14.32 15.39 -4.65
C LEU A 159 -15.10 16.63 -4.24
N SER A 160 -15.78 17.27 -5.18
CA SER A 160 -16.79 18.26 -4.83
C SER A 160 -18.01 17.55 -4.23
N GLU A 161 -18.58 18.08 -3.17
CA GLU A 161 -19.85 17.61 -2.62
C GLU A 161 -20.92 17.65 -3.73
N SER A 162 -21.29 16.48 -4.27
CA SER A 162 -22.38 16.35 -5.21
C SER A 162 -23.50 15.57 -4.55
N GLN A 163 -24.64 16.17 -4.43
CA GLN A 163 -25.87 15.49 -4.03
C GLN A 163 -26.36 14.64 -5.21
N GLY A 164 -26.07 13.34 -5.20
CA GLY A 164 -26.80 12.35 -5.99
C GLY A 164 -26.34 12.05 -7.43
N GLU A 165 -25.32 12.70 -7.98
CA GLU A 165 -24.74 12.39 -9.28
C GLU A 165 -23.24 12.08 -9.13
N LYS A 166 -22.61 11.53 -10.19
CA LYS A 166 -21.16 11.24 -10.17
C LYS A 166 -20.39 12.44 -9.62
N PRO A 167 -19.49 12.23 -8.67
CA PRO A 167 -18.74 13.33 -8.05
C PRO A 167 -18.03 14.13 -9.13
N LYS A 168 -18.14 15.46 -9.10
CA LYS A 168 -17.31 16.31 -9.94
C LYS A 168 -15.88 16.21 -9.46
N MET A 169 -14.97 15.91 -10.38
CA MET A 169 -13.54 15.90 -10.10
C MET A 169 -13.10 17.32 -9.78
N GLY A 170 -12.55 17.52 -8.60
CA GLY A 170 -11.93 18.76 -8.19
C GLY A 170 -10.46 18.80 -8.56
N GLN A 171 -9.74 19.77 -7.96
CA GLN A 171 -8.30 19.90 -8.10
C GLN A 171 -7.58 18.66 -7.62
N ILE A 172 -6.44 18.37 -8.24
CA ILE A 172 -5.51 17.34 -7.74
C ILE A 172 -4.79 17.90 -6.52
N ALA A 173 -4.81 17.16 -5.44
CA ALA A 173 -4.21 17.56 -4.19
C ALA A 173 -3.65 16.36 -3.43
N ALA A 174 -2.72 16.60 -2.50
CA ALA A 174 -2.20 15.65 -1.56
C ALA A 174 -2.86 15.88 -0.19
N ASP A 175 -4.06 15.35 0.00
CA ASP A 175 -4.87 15.60 1.19
C ASP A 175 -4.93 14.41 2.15
N ARG A 176 -4.77 13.17 1.65
CA ARG A 176 -5.01 11.94 2.41
C ARG A 176 -3.72 11.21 2.73
N GLU A 177 -3.61 10.74 3.95
CA GLU A 177 -2.49 9.90 4.41
C GLU A 177 -2.58 8.47 3.86
N GLU A 178 -3.78 8.06 3.42
CA GLU A 178 -4.10 6.73 2.88
C GLU A 178 -4.87 6.85 1.58
N ALA A 179 -4.55 5.98 0.62
CA ALA A 179 -5.38 5.77 -0.56
C ALA A 179 -6.55 4.86 -0.14
N PHE A 180 -7.65 5.50 0.26
CA PHE A 180 -8.80 4.80 0.80
C PHE A 180 -10.09 5.55 0.47
N ASP A 181 -11.08 4.85 0.02
CA ASP A 181 -12.50 5.20 -0.11
C ASP A 181 -13.16 4.18 -1.06
N TRP A 182 -14.47 4.27 -1.25
CA TRP A 182 -15.12 3.44 -2.27
C TRP A 182 -14.56 3.70 -3.67
N PHE A 183 -14.29 4.94 -4.04
CA PHE A 183 -13.77 5.28 -5.37
C PHE A 183 -12.24 5.33 -5.45
N VAL A 184 -11.52 5.41 -4.34
CA VAL A 184 -10.05 5.56 -4.27
C VAL A 184 -9.54 6.55 -5.32
N MET A 185 -9.77 7.83 -5.08
CA MET A 185 -9.45 8.90 -6.02
C MET A 185 -7.94 9.16 -6.17
N GLU A 186 -7.14 8.42 -5.43
CA GLU A 186 -5.68 8.41 -5.45
C GLU A 186 -5.11 7.49 -6.54
N ILE A 187 -5.97 6.72 -7.25
CA ILE A 187 -5.52 5.86 -8.36
C ILE A 187 -5.32 6.70 -9.62
N PHE A 188 -4.13 6.54 -10.21
CA PHE A 188 -3.76 7.06 -11.51
C PHE A 188 -3.46 5.90 -12.47
N HIS A 189 -3.67 6.15 -13.76
CA HIS A 189 -3.06 5.37 -14.82
C HIS A 189 -2.03 6.24 -15.52
N VAL A 190 -0.95 5.62 -15.98
CA VAL A 190 0.16 6.29 -16.66
C VAL A 190 0.17 5.83 -18.11
N GLU A 191 -0.14 6.72 -19.05
CA GLU A 191 -0.23 6.44 -20.48
C GLU A 191 1.00 7.01 -21.19
N PRO A 192 1.99 6.17 -21.58
CA PRO A 192 3.19 6.63 -22.29
C PRO A 192 2.86 7.25 -23.64
N GLN A 193 3.57 8.33 -24.00
CA GLN A 193 3.47 9.00 -25.28
C GLN A 193 4.72 8.77 -26.13
N GLU A 194 4.61 8.98 -27.46
CA GLU A 194 5.71 8.75 -28.41
C GLU A 194 6.94 9.65 -28.14
N ASP A 195 6.74 10.81 -27.56
CA ASP A 195 7.81 11.77 -27.23
C ASP A 195 8.52 11.51 -25.89
N GLY A 196 8.12 10.42 -25.20
CA GLY A 196 8.66 10.05 -23.89
C GLY A 196 7.97 10.74 -22.71
N SER A 197 6.99 11.59 -22.95
CA SER A 197 6.10 12.11 -21.91
C SER A 197 5.05 11.05 -21.53
N VAL A 198 4.25 11.35 -20.51
CA VAL A 198 3.11 10.55 -20.11
C VAL A 198 1.86 11.43 -20.00
N VAL A 199 0.70 10.85 -20.26
CA VAL A 199 -0.58 11.42 -19.83
C VAL A 199 -1.01 10.66 -18.58
N LEU A 200 -1.28 11.38 -17.51
CA LEU A 200 -1.86 10.80 -16.31
C LEU A 200 -3.37 10.85 -16.41
N THR A 201 -4.04 9.74 -16.15
CA THR A 201 -5.49 9.68 -16.05
C THR A 201 -5.89 9.15 -14.66
N ASN A 202 -7.10 9.45 -14.21
CA ASN A 202 -7.62 8.88 -12.99
C ASN A 202 -8.23 7.48 -13.24
N ARG A 203 -8.72 6.83 -12.18
CA ARG A 203 -9.38 5.51 -12.28
C ARG A 203 -10.57 5.44 -13.25
N PHE A 204 -11.15 6.58 -13.65
CA PHE A 204 -12.24 6.67 -14.62
C PHE A 204 -11.75 7.05 -16.01
N HIS A 205 -10.42 7.03 -16.22
CA HIS A 205 -9.75 7.43 -17.48
C HIS A 205 -9.98 8.89 -17.89
N TYR A 206 -10.25 9.77 -16.94
CA TYR A 206 -10.23 11.21 -17.19
C TYR A 206 -8.79 11.71 -17.08
N PRO A 207 -8.25 12.34 -18.14
CA PRO A 207 -6.89 12.82 -18.13
C PRO A 207 -6.69 14.03 -17.22
N VAL A 208 -5.46 14.22 -16.81
CA VAL A 208 -5.03 15.43 -16.10
C VAL A 208 -5.09 16.61 -17.05
N TYR A 209 -5.74 17.65 -16.59
CA TYR A 209 -5.89 18.94 -17.26
C TYR A 209 -5.29 20.05 -16.36
N LYS A 210 -4.77 21.11 -17.01
CA LYS A 210 -4.28 22.30 -16.32
C LYS A 210 -5.13 23.49 -16.74
N ASP A 211 -5.75 24.17 -15.78
CA ASP A 211 -6.54 25.37 -16.05
C ASP A 211 -5.67 26.61 -16.34
N ALA A 212 -6.32 27.74 -16.64
CA ALA A 212 -5.62 28.98 -16.95
C ALA A 212 -4.88 29.59 -15.74
N GLU A 213 -5.29 29.27 -14.55
CA GLU A 213 -4.69 29.67 -13.27
C GLU A 213 -3.49 28.77 -12.90
N GLY A 214 -3.30 27.65 -13.59
CA GLY A 214 -2.20 26.72 -13.38
C GLY A 214 -2.48 25.62 -12.37
N PHE A 215 -3.74 25.39 -11.99
CA PHE A 215 -4.16 24.27 -11.16
C PHE A 215 -4.40 23.01 -12.00
N PHE A 216 -4.16 21.86 -11.40
CA PHE A 216 -4.34 20.58 -12.02
C PHE A 216 -5.65 19.93 -11.54
N SER A 217 -6.43 19.40 -12.47
CA SER A 217 -7.68 18.68 -12.22
C SER A 217 -7.85 17.55 -13.25
N PHE A 218 -8.95 16.80 -13.17
CA PHE A 218 -9.28 15.77 -14.16
C PHE A 218 -10.52 16.21 -14.94
N GLU A 219 -10.43 16.21 -16.26
CA GLU A 219 -11.54 16.58 -17.13
C GLU A 219 -11.67 15.64 -18.33
N GLN A 220 -12.85 15.64 -18.97
CA GLN A 220 -13.10 14.90 -20.22
C GLN A 220 -12.59 15.67 -21.45
N THR A 221 -11.30 15.97 -21.48
CA THR A 221 -10.64 16.72 -22.54
C THR A 221 -9.38 15.98 -23.00
N GLU A 222 -8.61 16.59 -23.88
CA GLU A 222 -7.27 16.09 -24.16
C GLU A 222 -6.38 16.30 -22.94
N GLY A 223 -5.65 15.24 -22.52
CA GLY A 223 -4.71 15.30 -21.42
C GLY A 223 -3.48 16.12 -21.75
N ILE A 224 -2.85 16.69 -20.73
CA ILE A 224 -1.58 17.40 -20.90
C ILE A 224 -0.41 16.42 -20.79
N PRO A 225 0.66 16.61 -21.60
CA PRO A 225 1.88 15.84 -21.45
C PRO A 225 2.63 16.24 -20.17
N ILE A 226 3.00 15.23 -19.39
CA ILE A 226 3.78 15.37 -18.17
C ILE A 226 5.05 14.53 -18.33
N THR A 227 6.21 15.05 -17.97
CA THR A 227 7.44 14.27 -17.84
C THR A 227 7.47 13.66 -16.45
N MET A 228 7.58 12.33 -16.36
CA MET A 228 7.82 11.60 -15.13
C MET A 228 9.26 11.09 -15.15
N GLU A 229 10.08 11.56 -14.22
CA GLU A 229 11.50 11.22 -14.12
C GLU A 229 11.77 10.46 -12.83
N VAL A 230 12.45 9.30 -12.94
CA VAL A 230 12.91 8.52 -11.78
C VAL A 230 14.17 9.15 -11.23
N VAL A 231 14.10 9.67 -10.03
CA VAL A 231 15.24 10.31 -9.33
C VAL A 231 15.94 9.38 -8.32
N GLU A 232 15.26 8.35 -7.87
CA GLU A 232 15.84 7.25 -7.07
C GLU A 232 15.19 5.93 -7.53
N ASN A 233 16.02 4.96 -7.92
CA ASN A 233 15.54 3.61 -8.25
C ASN A 233 15.34 2.80 -6.98
N GLY A 234 14.10 2.42 -6.69
CA GLY A 234 13.73 1.71 -5.46
C GLY A 234 14.28 0.31 -5.39
N ILE A 235 14.30 -0.42 -6.51
CA ILE A 235 14.83 -1.79 -6.57
C ILE A 235 16.33 -1.78 -6.27
N GLU A 236 17.11 -0.89 -6.86
CA GLU A 236 18.57 -0.83 -6.59
C GLU A 236 18.84 -0.41 -5.14
N LYS A 237 18.02 0.44 -4.54
CA LYS A 237 18.10 0.77 -3.11
C LYS A 237 17.81 -0.45 -2.25
N ALA A 238 16.79 -1.24 -2.56
CA ALA A 238 16.46 -2.47 -1.86
C ALA A 238 17.60 -3.52 -2.02
N VAL A 239 18.15 -3.66 -3.23
CA VAL A 239 19.33 -4.51 -3.50
C VAL A 239 20.53 -4.10 -2.63
N ALA A 240 20.80 -2.80 -2.50
CA ALA A 240 21.85 -2.31 -1.63
C ALA A 240 21.60 -2.64 -0.15
N ALA A 241 20.34 -2.54 0.30
CA ALA A 241 19.95 -2.82 1.67
C ALA A 241 20.11 -4.30 2.08
N VAL A 242 19.99 -5.25 1.15
CA VAL A 242 20.08 -6.69 1.45
C VAL A 242 21.49 -7.26 1.31
N ARG A 243 22.44 -6.51 0.78
CA ARG A 243 23.84 -6.97 0.64
C ARG A 243 24.45 -7.25 2.01
N GLY A 244 25.01 -8.44 2.16
CA GLY A 244 25.68 -8.87 3.40
C GLY A 244 24.75 -9.19 4.57
N LYS A 245 23.43 -9.11 4.39
CA LYS A 245 22.47 -9.54 5.40
C LYS A 245 22.42 -11.06 5.47
N LYS A 246 22.26 -11.59 6.67
CA LYS A 246 22.13 -13.04 6.90
C LYS A 246 20.72 -13.54 6.56
N GLN A 247 19.74 -12.67 6.71
CA GLN A 247 18.33 -12.98 6.45
C GLN A 247 17.62 -11.80 5.77
N VAL A 248 16.85 -12.08 4.75
CA VAL A 248 15.97 -11.11 4.11
C VAL A 248 14.51 -11.56 4.23
N LEU A 249 13.66 -10.63 4.58
CA LEU A 249 12.21 -10.81 4.61
C LEU A 249 11.63 -9.90 3.52
N LEU A 250 11.13 -10.52 2.45
CA LEU A 250 10.58 -9.81 1.29
C LEU A 250 9.05 -9.72 1.44
N ALA A 251 8.54 -8.54 1.67
CA ALA A 251 7.12 -8.26 1.94
C ALA A 251 6.40 -7.78 0.68
N LEU A 252 5.64 -8.65 0.05
CA LEU A 252 4.90 -8.40 -1.19
C LEU A 252 3.42 -8.73 -1.02
N GLY A 253 2.60 -8.33 -1.99
CA GLY A 253 1.18 -8.69 -2.00
C GLY A 253 0.28 -7.61 -2.59
N CYS A 254 -0.90 -7.44 -1.99
CA CYS A 254 -1.93 -6.55 -2.51
C CYS A 254 -2.30 -5.42 -1.54
N ASN A 255 -2.90 -4.38 -2.13
CA ASN A 255 -3.64 -3.37 -1.39
C ASN A 255 -5.14 -3.72 -1.47
N SER A 256 -5.78 -3.86 -0.31
CA SER A 256 -7.16 -4.35 -0.18
C SER A 256 -8.21 -3.45 -0.84
N VAL A 257 -7.89 -2.20 -1.15
CA VAL A 257 -8.83 -1.24 -1.76
C VAL A 257 -8.45 -0.84 -3.19
N ILE A 258 -7.30 -1.28 -3.70
CA ILE A 258 -6.84 -0.95 -5.06
C ILE A 258 -6.90 -2.18 -5.96
N ASN A 259 -6.05 -3.17 -5.74
CA ASN A 259 -5.93 -4.36 -6.59
C ASN A 259 -6.46 -5.65 -5.95
N ALA A 260 -7.14 -5.52 -4.81
CA ALA A 260 -7.83 -6.60 -4.12
C ALA A 260 -9.22 -6.15 -3.63
N LYS A 261 -9.83 -5.23 -4.36
CA LYS A 261 -11.13 -4.65 -4.02
C LYS A 261 -12.27 -5.44 -4.63
N GLU A 262 -13.40 -5.49 -3.91
CA GLU A 262 -14.68 -5.96 -4.45
C GLU A 262 -15.06 -5.19 -5.73
N GLU A 263 -15.71 -5.86 -6.66
CA GLU A 263 -16.15 -5.34 -7.98
C GLU A 263 -15.00 -5.03 -8.97
N ILE A 264 -13.75 -5.21 -8.59
CA ILE A 264 -12.61 -5.02 -9.50
C ILE A 264 -11.86 -6.33 -9.62
N ASP A 265 -12.18 -7.08 -10.67
CA ASP A 265 -11.47 -8.32 -11.00
C ASP A 265 -10.11 -8.01 -11.63
N ARG A 266 -9.12 -8.80 -11.26
CA ARG A 266 -7.81 -8.77 -11.91
C ARG A 266 -7.80 -9.66 -13.15
N ASN A 267 -7.11 -9.23 -14.19
CA ASN A 267 -6.95 -10.02 -15.41
C ASN A 267 -5.90 -11.13 -15.26
N THR A 268 -5.06 -11.05 -14.23
CA THR A 268 -4.01 -12.04 -13.93
C THR A 268 -3.97 -12.39 -12.45
N LEU A 269 -3.43 -13.58 -12.14
CA LEU A 269 -3.13 -14.01 -10.78
C LEU A 269 -1.64 -13.78 -10.42
N GLU A 270 -0.88 -13.10 -11.24
CA GLU A 270 0.51 -12.79 -10.95
C GLU A 270 0.62 -11.60 -10.00
N LEU A 271 1.74 -11.50 -9.28
CA LEU A 271 2.06 -10.28 -8.55
C LEU A 271 2.23 -9.11 -9.52
N PRO A 272 2.01 -7.85 -9.09
CA PRO A 272 2.35 -6.69 -9.90
C PRO A 272 3.77 -6.79 -10.45
N GLU A 273 3.99 -6.41 -11.71
CA GLU A 273 5.26 -6.61 -12.42
C GLU A 273 6.46 -6.01 -11.67
N GLU A 274 6.30 -4.83 -11.05
CA GLU A 274 7.38 -4.22 -10.27
C GLU A 274 7.72 -5.02 -8.99
N GLN A 275 6.73 -5.70 -8.38
CA GLN A 275 6.98 -6.61 -7.27
C GLN A 275 7.67 -7.90 -7.72
N GLU A 276 7.32 -8.43 -8.90
CA GLU A 276 8.01 -9.56 -9.52
C GLU A 276 9.48 -9.22 -9.87
N MET A 277 9.72 -8.02 -10.39
CA MET A 277 11.08 -7.54 -10.66
C MET A 277 11.90 -7.40 -9.36
N LEU A 278 11.29 -6.87 -8.31
CA LEU A 278 11.93 -6.75 -6.99
C LEU A 278 12.28 -8.13 -6.43
N LEU A 279 11.36 -9.10 -6.51
CA LEU A 279 11.59 -10.49 -6.09
C LEU A 279 12.79 -11.09 -6.82
N ASP A 280 12.82 -10.98 -8.15
CA ASP A 280 13.91 -11.51 -8.97
C ASP A 280 15.26 -10.93 -8.55
N ARG A 281 15.34 -9.60 -8.41
CA ARG A 281 16.58 -8.91 -8.06
C ARG A 281 17.06 -9.22 -6.63
N ILE A 282 16.13 -9.34 -5.67
CA ILE A 282 16.48 -9.67 -4.28
C ILE A 282 16.94 -11.13 -4.18
N ALA A 283 16.26 -12.07 -4.84
CA ALA A 283 16.63 -13.48 -4.86
C ALA A 283 18.02 -13.72 -5.46
N GLU A 284 18.41 -12.96 -6.50
CA GLU A 284 19.76 -13.03 -7.10
C GLU A 284 20.86 -12.60 -6.12
N VAL A 285 20.58 -11.63 -5.25
CA VAL A 285 21.60 -11.05 -4.35
C VAL A 285 21.67 -11.76 -3.01
N ASN A 286 20.54 -12.24 -2.50
CA ASN A 286 20.50 -12.92 -1.20
C ASN A 286 19.62 -14.17 -1.24
N PRO A 287 20.23 -15.38 -1.29
CA PRO A 287 19.50 -16.64 -1.35
C PRO A 287 18.75 -16.99 -0.04
N ASN A 288 19.06 -16.31 1.06
CA ASN A 288 18.37 -16.48 2.35
C ASN A 288 17.14 -15.53 2.44
N THR A 289 16.40 -15.41 1.37
CA THR A 289 15.20 -14.58 1.30
C THR A 289 13.95 -15.41 1.57
N VAL A 290 13.13 -14.96 2.52
CA VAL A 290 11.79 -15.51 2.80
C VAL A 290 10.77 -14.54 2.25
N LEU A 291 9.85 -15.02 1.42
CA LEU A 291 8.68 -14.23 0.99
C LEU A 291 7.64 -14.21 2.11
N VAL A 292 7.24 -13.02 2.50
CA VAL A 292 6.08 -12.74 3.35
C VAL A 292 5.00 -12.13 2.45
N LEU A 293 4.02 -12.94 2.07
CA LEU A 293 2.96 -12.56 1.16
C LEU A 293 1.75 -12.06 1.95
N PHE A 294 1.41 -10.79 1.80
CA PHE A 294 0.21 -10.19 2.38
C PHE A 294 -0.88 -10.12 1.33
N THR A 295 -1.91 -10.95 1.50
CA THR A 295 -2.97 -11.01 0.49
C THR A 295 -4.26 -11.60 1.00
N ASN A 296 -5.38 -11.11 0.46
CA ASN A 296 -6.71 -11.69 0.58
C ASN A 296 -7.13 -12.42 -0.72
N TYR A 297 -6.23 -12.46 -1.72
CA TYR A 297 -6.46 -13.06 -3.03
C TYR A 297 -5.42 -14.13 -3.34
N PRO A 298 -5.75 -15.13 -4.17
CA PRO A 298 -4.77 -16.09 -4.66
C PRO A 298 -3.79 -15.41 -5.62
N TYR A 299 -2.52 -15.79 -5.52
CA TYR A 299 -1.46 -15.41 -6.45
C TYR A 299 -0.79 -16.65 -7.04
N THR A 300 -0.38 -16.55 -8.31
CA THR A 300 0.55 -17.49 -8.92
C THR A 300 1.95 -17.14 -8.44
N LEU A 301 2.59 -18.06 -7.71
CA LEU A 301 3.89 -17.81 -7.05
C LEU A 301 5.02 -18.62 -7.70
N GLN A 302 4.96 -18.88 -9.00
CA GLN A 302 5.91 -19.77 -9.66
C GLN A 302 7.37 -19.34 -9.44
N LYS A 303 7.70 -18.07 -9.69
CA LYS A 303 9.07 -17.54 -9.48
C LYS A 303 9.52 -17.66 -8.02
N ALA A 304 8.64 -17.29 -7.08
CA ALA A 304 8.96 -17.42 -5.66
C ALA A 304 9.19 -18.88 -5.25
N MET A 305 8.36 -19.80 -5.75
CA MET A 305 8.49 -21.22 -5.50
C MET A 305 9.80 -21.80 -6.07
N GLU A 306 10.27 -21.30 -7.20
CA GLU A 306 11.51 -21.74 -7.82
C GLU A 306 12.77 -21.17 -7.13
N LYS A 307 12.71 -19.88 -6.72
CA LYS A 307 13.91 -19.12 -6.30
C LYS A 307 14.10 -19.02 -4.79
N LEU A 308 13.02 -19.03 -4.01
CA LEU A 308 13.09 -18.73 -2.58
C LEU A 308 12.95 -19.99 -1.72
N PRO A 309 13.71 -20.12 -0.61
CA PRO A 309 13.68 -21.28 0.26
C PRO A 309 12.39 -21.36 1.10
N ALA A 310 11.72 -20.24 1.39
CA ALA A 310 10.50 -20.28 2.17
C ALA A 310 9.51 -19.16 1.77
N ILE A 311 8.23 -19.48 1.91
CA ILE A 311 7.11 -18.59 1.61
C ILE A 311 6.07 -18.75 2.71
N ILE A 312 5.70 -17.66 3.34
CA ILE A 312 4.56 -17.57 4.26
C ILE A 312 3.54 -16.58 3.70
N MET A 313 2.27 -16.85 3.98
CA MET A 313 1.17 -15.99 3.58
C MET A 313 0.39 -15.56 4.82
N SER A 314 0.06 -14.28 4.88
CA SER A 314 -0.84 -13.69 5.87
C SER A 314 -1.97 -12.95 5.16
N ALA A 315 -3.16 -13.00 5.71
CA ALA A 315 -4.24 -12.12 5.27
C ALA A 315 -3.91 -10.67 5.60
N THR A 316 -4.49 -9.74 4.84
CA THR A 316 -4.45 -8.30 5.13
C THR A 316 -5.58 -7.90 6.08
N GLY A 317 -5.50 -6.72 6.68
CA GLY A 317 -6.59 -6.12 7.43
C GLY A 317 -6.65 -6.47 8.92
N SER A 318 -5.67 -7.19 9.49
CA SER A 318 -5.52 -7.30 10.93
C SER A 318 -4.81 -6.06 11.50
N GLN A 319 -5.18 -5.65 12.71
CA GLN A 319 -4.49 -4.55 13.41
C GLN A 319 -3.20 -4.98 14.13
N ASP A 320 -2.99 -6.29 14.27
CA ASP A 320 -1.80 -6.92 14.89
C ASP A 320 -1.01 -7.73 13.88
#